data_889bc406f0b41f6a25e16b6315b9508b
#
_entry.id   889bc406f0b41f6a25e16b6315b9508b
#
_cell.length_a   1.000
_cell.length_b   1.000
_cell.length_c   1.000
_cell.angle_alpha   90.00
_cell.angle_beta   90.00
_cell.angle_gamma   90.00
#
_symmetry.space_group_name_H-M   'P 1'
#
loop_
_entity.id
_entity.type
_entity.pdbx_description
1 polymer ?
#
loop_
_entity_poly.entity_id
_entity_poly.type
_entity_poly.pdbx_seq_one_letter_code
_entity_poly.pdbx_strand_id
1 'polypeptide(L)'
;MTILAIVPTQREFEALVGVFSETGVETLERTIGRVSALECYGGSILVSQGGLGKAQTALVTQHIIDHWEGISLVVCAGSAGALLDALAVGDVVVATATIEHDCWQPAKVGHFC
;
A
#
# COMPACT_ATOMS: atom_id res chain seq x y z
N MET A 1 -6.04 -17.00 -3.41
CA MET A 1 -6.34 -15.56 -3.58
C MET A 1 -5.58 -14.79 -2.53
N THR A 2 -4.77 -13.86 -2.96
CA THR A 2 -3.92 -13.06 -2.07
C THR A 2 -4.21 -11.59 -2.28
N ILE A 3 -4.37 -10.84 -1.19
CA ILE A 3 -4.42 -9.37 -1.20
C ILE A 3 -3.01 -8.85 -0.92
N LEU A 4 -2.48 -8.01 -1.78
CA LEU A 4 -1.22 -7.33 -1.57
C LEU A 4 -1.48 -5.94 -0.99
N ALA A 5 -1.08 -5.71 0.25
CA ALA A 5 -1.08 -4.40 0.88
C ALA A 5 0.30 -3.74 0.74
N ILE A 6 0.34 -2.61 0.08
CA ILE A 6 1.55 -1.79 -0.05
C ILE A 6 1.46 -0.62 0.92
N VAL A 7 2.45 -0.51 1.78
CA VAL A 7 2.56 0.54 2.80
C VAL A 7 3.76 1.43 2.45
N PRO A 8 3.58 2.74 2.28
CA PRO A 8 4.61 3.60 1.71
C PRO A 8 5.89 3.69 2.53
N THR A 9 5.79 3.91 3.84
CA THR A 9 6.93 4.21 4.70
C THR A 9 7.22 3.08 5.68
N GLN A 10 8.46 3.02 6.13
CA GLN A 10 8.87 2.08 7.18
C GLN A 10 8.07 2.32 8.48
N ARG A 11 7.83 3.56 8.82
CA ARG A 11 7.11 3.94 10.04
C ARG A 11 5.66 3.44 10.04
N GLU A 12 4.97 3.56 8.92
CA GLU A 12 3.61 3.03 8.73
C GLU A 12 3.63 1.50 8.71
N PHE A 13 4.64 0.90 8.09
CA PHE A 13 4.82 -0.56 8.08
C PHE A 13 5.03 -1.11 9.50
N GLU A 14 5.92 -0.50 10.28
CA GLU A 14 6.18 -0.88 11.67
C GLU A 14 4.95 -0.72 12.56
N ALA A 15 4.15 0.33 12.34
CA ALA A 15 2.89 0.53 13.05
C ALA A 15 1.89 -0.60 12.77
N LEU A 16 1.77 -1.02 11.51
CA LEU A 16 0.90 -2.14 11.12
C LEU A 16 1.39 -3.47 11.70
N VAL A 17 2.70 -3.73 11.67
CA VAL A 17 3.31 -4.92 12.29
C VAL A 17 3.06 -4.95 13.79
N GLY A 18 3.15 -3.80 14.46
CA GLY A 18 2.80 -3.66 15.88
C GLY A 18 1.37 -4.10 16.17
N VAL A 19 0.42 -3.65 15.37
CA VAL A 19 -1.00 -4.06 15.50
C VAL A 19 -1.18 -5.57 15.29
N PHE A 20 -0.51 -6.16 14.31
CA PHE A 20 -0.55 -7.62 14.12
C PHE A 20 -0.04 -8.37 15.35
N SER A 21 1.06 -7.92 15.94
CA SER A 21 1.61 -8.50 17.15
C SER A 21 0.64 -8.38 18.34
N GLU A 22 0.06 -7.22 18.55
CA GLU A 22 -0.90 -6.96 19.63
C GLU A 22 -2.19 -7.75 19.49
N THR A 23 -2.66 -7.96 18.27
CA THR A 23 -3.90 -8.69 17.97
C THR A 23 -3.69 -10.19 17.77
N GLY A 24 -2.46 -10.72 17.90
CA GLY A 24 -2.14 -12.12 17.77
C GLY A 24 -2.20 -12.67 16.34
N VAL A 25 -2.04 -11.81 15.35
CA VAL A 25 -1.94 -12.24 13.95
C VAL A 25 -0.57 -12.83 13.70
N GLU A 26 -0.54 -14.10 13.27
CA GLU A 26 0.71 -14.73 12.87
C GLU A 26 1.24 -14.11 11.58
N THR A 27 2.51 -13.77 11.60
CA THR A 27 3.22 -13.22 10.45
C THR A 27 4.44 -14.06 10.12
N LEU A 28 4.72 -14.21 8.83
CA LEU A 28 5.89 -14.92 8.33
C LEU A 28 6.63 -14.02 7.35
N GLU A 29 7.91 -13.77 7.62
CA GLU A 29 8.75 -13.04 6.69
C GLU A 29 8.99 -13.84 5.42
N ARG A 30 8.83 -13.18 4.29
CA ARG A 30 9.10 -13.72 2.95
C ARG A 30 10.04 -12.80 2.19
N THR A 31 10.87 -13.40 1.37
CA THR A 31 11.62 -12.68 0.33
C THR A 31 11.02 -13.06 -1.02
N ILE A 32 10.41 -12.07 -1.67
CA ILE A 32 9.75 -12.23 -2.96
C ILE A 32 10.63 -11.57 -4.01
N GLY A 33 11.40 -12.37 -4.74
CA GLY A 33 12.45 -11.86 -5.60
C GLY A 33 13.50 -11.10 -4.78
N ARG A 34 13.49 -9.77 -4.84
CA ARG A 34 14.41 -8.88 -4.10
C ARG A 34 13.72 -8.07 -3.01
N VAL A 35 12.43 -8.29 -2.81
CA VAL A 35 11.59 -7.49 -1.92
C VAL A 35 11.18 -8.32 -0.72
N SER A 36 11.28 -7.71 0.46
CA SER A 36 10.78 -8.31 1.69
C SER A 36 9.28 -8.04 1.84
N ALA A 37 8.56 -9.03 2.30
CA ALA A 37 7.14 -8.92 2.62
C ALA A 37 6.81 -9.74 3.86
N LEU A 38 5.70 -9.41 4.51
CA LEU A 38 5.10 -10.22 5.56
C LEU A 38 3.89 -10.97 4.99
N GLU A 39 3.89 -12.25 5.17
CA GLU A 39 2.75 -13.11 4.90
C GLU A 39 1.90 -13.21 6.16
N CYS A 40 0.62 -12.94 6.03
CA CYS A 40 -0.36 -12.98 7.12
C CYS A 40 -1.55 -13.86 6.72
N TYR A 41 -2.27 -14.37 7.70
CA TYR A 41 -3.48 -15.16 7.50
C TYR A 41 -3.28 -16.34 6.53
N GLY A 42 -2.15 -17.05 6.65
CA GLY A 42 -1.88 -18.21 5.80
C GLY A 42 -1.71 -17.90 4.31
N GLY A 43 -1.19 -16.73 3.99
CA GLY A 43 -0.97 -16.29 2.60
C GLY A 43 -2.13 -15.54 1.97
N SER A 44 -3.20 -15.29 2.71
CA SER A 44 -4.32 -14.48 2.19
C SER A 44 -3.99 -13.00 2.09
N ILE A 45 -3.03 -12.53 2.87
CA ILE A 45 -2.55 -11.16 2.84
C ILE A 45 -1.02 -11.15 2.80
N LEU A 46 -0.46 -10.39 1.88
CA LEU A 46 0.94 -9.98 1.86
C LEU A 46 1.01 -8.50 2.18
N VAL A 47 1.93 -8.12 3.04
CA VAL A 47 2.22 -6.71 3.35
C VAL A 47 3.65 -6.41 2.99
N SER A 48 3.86 -5.37 2.20
CA SER A 48 5.20 -4.94 1.81
C SER A 48 5.33 -3.42 1.87
N GLN A 49 6.53 -2.97 2.17
CA GLN A 49 6.85 -1.55 2.11
C GLN A 49 7.09 -1.13 0.65
N GLY A 50 6.31 -0.18 0.17
CA GLY A 50 6.40 0.30 -1.21
C GLY A 50 7.51 1.33 -1.44
N GLY A 51 7.91 2.03 -0.39
CA GLY A 51 8.83 3.16 -0.50
C GLY A 51 8.14 4.49 -0.83
N LEU A 52 8.93 5.55 -0.82
CA LEU A 52 8.45 6.90 -1.09
C LEU A 52 8.40 7.17 -2.58
N GLY A 53 7.28 7.73 -3.01
CA GLY A 53 7.08 8.17 -4.39
C GLY A 53 6.45 7.12 -5.30
N LYS A 54 5.86 7.62 -6.37
CA LYS A 54 5.06 6.85 -7.34
C LYS A 54 5.88 5.77 -8.05
N ALA A 55 7.06 6.11 -8.50
CA ALA A 55 7.92 5.21 -9.25
C ALA A 55 8.38 4.01 -8.41
N GLN A 56 8.85 4.26 -7.19
CA GLN A 56 9.32 3.20 -6.30
C GLN A 56 8.18 2.25 -5.89
N THR A 57 7.04 2.82 -5.53
CA THR A 57 5.84 2.04 -5.18
C THR A 57 5.38 1.18 -6.36
N ALA A 58 5.35 1.72 -7.56
CA ALA A 58 4.98 0.99 -8.77
C ALA A 58 5.95 -0.18 -9.06
N LEU A 59 7.25 0.06 -8.94
CA LEU A 59 8.28 -0.97 -9.15
C LEU A 59 8.17 -2.11 -8.13
N VAL A 60 8.02 -1.79 -6.86
CA VAL A 60 7.86 -2.81 -5.79
C VAL A 60 6.59 -3.61 -6.01
N THR A 61 5.48 -2.94 -6.29
CA THR A 61 4.18 -3.59 -6.52
C THR A 61 4.25 -4.54 -7.71
N GLN A 62 4.76 -4.08 -8.84
CA GLN A 62 4.89 -4.92 -10.03
C GLN A 62 5.85 -6.09 -9.79
N HIS A 63 6.97 -5.86 -9.11
CA HIS A 63 7.91 -6.91 -8.78
C HIS A 63 7.26 -8.04 -7.96
N ILE A 64 6.45 -7.69 -6.97
CA ILE A 64 5.75 -8.69 -6.16
C ILE A 64 4.72 -9.44 -7.00
N ILE A 65 3.96 -8.74 -7.84
CA ILE A 65 2.97 -9.36 -8.75
C ILE A 65 3.65 -10.38 -9.67
N ASP A 66 4.82 -10.08 -10.18
CA ASP A 66 5.55 -10.95 -11.10
C ASP A 66 6.15 -12.20 -10.42
N HIS A 67 6.36 -12.16 -9.10
CA HIS A 67 7.04 -13.21 -8.34
C HIS A 67 6.16 -13.95 -7.33
N TRP A 68 4.90 -13.56 -7.21
CA TRP A 68 3.92 -14.21 -6.32
C TRP A 68 2.61 -14.45 -7.05
N GLU A 69 2.28 -15.71 -7.24
CA GLU A 69 1.04 -16.09 -7.91
C GLU A 69 -0.20 -15.85 -7.04
N GLY A 70 -1.30 -15.52 -7.70
CA GLY A 70 -2.61 -15.45 -7.05
C GLY A 70 -2.95 -14.12 -6.38
N ILE A 71 -2.20 -13.05 -6.65
CA ILE A 71 -2.61 -11.71 -6.22
C ILE A 71 -3.87 -11.30 -6.99
N SER A 72 -4.94 -11.05 -6.24
CA SER A 72 -6.25 -10.68 -6.79
C SER A 72 -6.62 -9.22 -6.54
N LEU A 73 -5.99 -8.59 -5.56
CA LEU A 73 -6.23 -7.20 -5.20
C LEU A 73 -4.95 -6.56 -4.67
N VAL A 74 -4.71 -5.34 -5.08
CA VAL A 74 -3.64 -4.50 -4.51
C VAL A 74 -4.30 -3.35 -3.75
N VAL A 75 -3.87 -3.17 -2.50
CA VAL A 75 -4.32 -2.09 -1.62
C VAL A 75 -3.12 -1.22 -1.27
N CYS A 76 -3.22 0.07 -1.51
CA CYS A 76 -2.27 1.03 -0.97
C CYS A 76 -2.83 1.57 0.36
N ALA A 77 -2.12 1.33 1.44
CA ALA A 77 -2.53 1.73 2.78
C ALA A 77 -1.47 2.61 3.43
N GLY A 78 -1.86 3.74 3.96
CA GLY A 78 -0.93 4.67 4.59
C GLY A 78 -1.64 5.84 5.24
N SER A 79 -0.86 6.69 5.87
CA SER A 79 -1.37 7.93 6.48
C SER A 79 -1.67 8.99 5.42
N ALA A 80 -2.69 9.78 5.67
CA ALA A 80 -3.08 10.88 4.80
C ALA A 80 -3.52 12.11 5.63
N GLY A 81 -3.33 13.29 5.04
CA GLY A 81 -3.82 14.53 5.63
C GLY A 81 -5.30 14.75 5.32
N ALA A 82 -6.09 15.10 6.32
CA ALA A 82 -7.49 15.46 6.14
C ALA A 82 -7.61 16.84 5.48
N LEU A 83 -8.48 16.94 4.49
CA LEU A 83 -8.87 18.21 3.85
C LEU A 83 -10.26 18.69 4.28
N LEU A 84 -10.99 17.87 5.03
CA LEU A 84 -12.33 18.16 5.52
C LEU A 84 -12.32 18.27 7.06
N ASP A 85 -12.97 19.28 7.59
CA ASP A 85 -13.09 19.49 9.04
C ASP A 85 -13.87 18.37 9.77
N ALA A 86 -14.69 17.61 9.02
CA ALA A 86 -15.44 16.49 9.55
C ALA A 86 -14.58 15.25 9.87
N LEU A 87 -13.34 15.21 9.39
CA LEU A 87 -12.41 14.10 9.61
C LEU A 87 -11.54 14.38 10.84
N ALA A 88 -11.46 13.41 11.73
CA ALA A 88 -10.61 13.43 12.91
C ALA A 88 -9.39 12.52 12.74
N VAL A 89 -8.36 12.76 13.56
CA VAL A 89 -7.19 11.86 13.62
C VAL A 89 -7.63 10.47 14.06
N GLY A 90 -7.24 9.46 13.31
CA GLY A 90 -7.63 8.07 13.54
C GLY A 90 -8.79 7.58 12.66
N ASP A 91 -9.45 8.48 11.96
CA ASP A 91 -10.47 8.07 10.98
C ASP A 91 -9.84 7.30 9.81
N VAL A 92 -10.54 6.28 9.35
CA VAL A 92 -10.15 5.49 8.18
C VAL A 92 -10.99 5.91 6.99
N VAL A 93 -10.31 6.25 5.90
CA VAL A 93 -10.95 6.66 4.65
C VAL A 93 -10.59 5.67 3.55
N VAL A 94 -11.60 5.20 2.82
CA VAL A 94 -11.43 4.40 1.62
C VAL A 94 -11.74 5.28 0.41
N ALA A 95 -10.74 5.50 -0.44
CA ALA A 95 -10.91 6.34 -1.63
C ALA A 95 -11.77 5.64 -2.69
N THR A 96 -12.72 6.35 -3.27
CA THR A 96 -13.46 5.90 -4.45
C THR A 96 -12.76 6.25 -5.75
N ALA A 97 -11.89 7.26 -5.71
CA ALA A 97 -11.04 7.69 -6.82
C ALA A 97 -9.81 8.41 -6.29
N THR A 98 -8.74 8.40 -7.06
CA THR A 98 -7.52 9.15 -6.78
C THR A 98 -7.16 10.01 -7.98
N ILE A 99 -6.58 11.18 -7.71
CA ILE A 99 -6.16 12.14 -8.75
C ILE A 99 -4.72 12.53 -8.50
N GLU A 100 -3.92 12.50 -9.54
CA GLU A 100 -2.56 13.02 -9.52
C GLU A 100 -2.61 14.53 -9.85
N HIS A 101 -2.74 15.36 -8.82
CA HIS A 101 -2.96 16.80 -8.98
C HIS A 101 -1.72 17.58 -9.41
N ASP A 102 -0.53 17.03 -9.25
CA ASP A 102 0.76 17.63 -9.56
C ASP A 102 1.28 17.26 -10.97
N CYS A 103 0.55 16.43 -11.68
CA CYS A 103 0.84 16.09 -13.07
C CYS A 103 -0.10 16.86 -14.00
N TRP A 104 0.45 17.89 -14.68
CA TRP A 104 -0.31 18.74 -15.58
C TRP A 104 0.24 18.67 -17.00
N GLN A 105 -0.65 18.40 -17.97
CA GLN A 105 -0.31 18.45 -19.40
C GLN A 105 -0.85 19.72 -20.00
N PRO A 106 0.01 20.68 -20.39
CA PRO A 106 -0.46 21.98 -20.89
C PRO A 106 -1.16 21.92 -22.25
N ALA A 107 -1.09 20.81 -22.97
CA ALA A 107 -1.60 20.70 -24.32
C ALA A 107 -3.08 20.29 -24.43
N LYS A 108 -3.73 19.84 -23.34
CA LYS A 108 -5.14 19.44 -23.36
C LYS A 108 -5.83 19.88 -22.08
N VAL A 109 -6.70 20.85 -22.18
CA VAL A 109 -7.53 21.30 -21.07
C VAL A 109 -8.36 20.12 -20.54
N GLY A 110 -8.18 19.75 -19.28
CA GLY A 110 -9.00 18.78 -18.59
C GLY A 110 -8.47 17.35 -18.51
N HIS A 111 -7.24 17.07 -18.92
CA HIS A 111 -6.61 15.76 -18.73
C HIS A 111 -5.53 15.84 -17.64
N PHE A 112 -5.74 15.06 -16.59
CA PHE A 112 -4.74 14.74 -15.57
C PHE A 112 -4.10 13.40 -15.92
N CYS A 113 -2.79 13.26 -15.76
CA CYS A 113 -2.13 11.98 -15.92
C CYS A 113 -2.08 11.17 -14.61
#